data_bfd6937bc2ce1d0f831083222456aeea
#
_entry.id   bfd6937bc2ce1d0f831083222456aeea
#
_cell.length_a   1.000
_cell.length_b   1.000
_cell.length_c   1.000
_cell.angle_alpha   90.00
_cell.angle_beta   90.00
_cell.angle_gamma   90.00
#
_symmetry.space_group_name_H-M   'P 1'
#
loop_
_entity.id
_entity.type
_entity.pdbx_description
1 polymer ?
#
loop_
_entity_poly.entity_id
_entity_poly.type
_entity_poly.pdbx_seq_one_letter_code
_entity_poly.pdbx_strand_id
1 'polypeptide(L)'
;MPEVFSAKGRDGKTDIWGMIYRPANFDPKKQYPVIEYIYAGPHSSHVPKSFSAAYRWYAGLAELGFIVVQIDGMGTSNRSKAFHDVCWRNLKDAGFPDRILWIKAAAEKYPYIDTTRVGIFGGSAGGQNSTGALLFHPEFYKVAVSSCGCHDNRMDKIWWNEQWMGY
;
A
#
# COMPACT_ATOMS: atom_id res chain seq x y z
N MET A 1 6.36 -14.58 -11.55
CA MET A 1 4.92 -14.58 -11.21
C MET A 1 4.71 -13.81 -9.93
N PRO A 2 3.57 -13.12 -9.75
CA PRO A 2 3.23 -12.46 -8.48
C PRO A 2 3.18 -13.48 -7.33
N GLU A 3 3.58 -13.03 -6.16
CA GLU A 3 3.58 -13.84 -4.95
C GLU A 3 2.68 -13.22 -3.89
N VAL A 4 1.84 -14.03 -3.27
CA VAL A 4 1.05 -13.62 -2.09
C VAL A 4 1.95 -13.70 -0.86
N PHE A 5 1.96 -12.63 -0.07
CA PHE A 5 2.67 -12.58 1.20
C PHE A 5 1.78 -12.02 2.30
N SER A 6 1.93 -12.53 3.51
CA SER A 6 1.25 -11.99 4.68
C SER A 6 2.23 -11.76 5.83
N ALA A 7 1.98 -10.72 6.60
CA ALA A 7 2.72 -10.41 7.82
C ALA A 7 1.75 -9.92 8.90
N LYS A 8 2.18 -9.88 10.15
CA LYS A 8 1.37 -9.35 11.23
C LYS A 8 1.29 -7.82 11.15
N GLY A 9 0.09 -7.28 11.38
CA GLY A 9 -0.16 -5.85 11.44
C GLY A 9 0.26 -5.22 12.76
N ARG A 10 -0.12 -3.96 12.93
CA ARG A 10 0.22 -3.11 14.08
C ARG A 10 -0.16 -3.70 15.45
N ASP A 11 -1.14 -4.56 15.50
CA ASP A 11 -1.62 -5.23 16.71
C ASP A 11 -0.85 -6.54 17.05
N GLY A 12 0.10 -6.93 16.20
CA GLY A 12 0.87 -8.17 16.33
C GLY A 12 0.06 -9.46 16.11
N LYS A 13 -1.20 -9.37 15.74
CA LYS A 13 -2.14 -10.51 15.64
C LYS A 13 -2.77 -10.64 14.27
N THR A 14 -3.28 -9.54 13.71
CA THR A 14 -4.02 -9.52 12.45
C THR A 14 -3.10 -9.74 11.27
N ASP A 15 -3.44 -10.67 10.39
CA ASP A 15 -2.71 -10.88 9.15
C ASP A 15 -3.02 -9.77 8.15
N ILE A 16 -1.99 -9.11 7.69
CA ILE A 16 -2.03 -8.14 6.60
C ILE A 16 -1.58 -8.85 5.34
N TRP A 17 -2.43 -8.80 4.31
CA TRP A 17 -2.20 -9.49 3.05
C TRP A 17 -1.74 -8.52 1.98
N GLY A 18 -0.79 -8.98 1.17
CA GLY A 18 -0.28 -8.21 0.05
C GLY A 18 0.26 -9.10 -1.07
N MET A 19 0.65 -8.44 -2.15
CA MET A 19 1.24 -9.05 -3.35
C MET A 19 2.63 -8.48 -3.58
N ILE A 20 3.55 -9.33 -4.01
CA ILE A 20 4.90 -8.97 -4.45
C ILE A 20 5.02 -9.29 -5.94
N TYR A 21 5.45 -8.32 -6.73
CA TYR A 21 5.73 -8.45 -8.15
C TYR A 21 7.22 -8.25 -8.38
N ARG A 22 7.86 -9.20 -9.08
CA ARG A 22 9.29 -9.18 -9.42
C ARG A 22 9.47 -9.01 -10.92
N PRO A 23 10.60 -8.45 -11.39
CA PRO A 23 10.92 -8.44 -12.82
C PRO A 23 11.08 -9.87 -13.35
N ALA A 24 10.89 -10.05 -14.67
CA ALA A 24 11.02 -11.36 -15.30
C ALA A 24 12.45 -11.91 -15.23
N ASN A 25 13.44 -11.01 -15.31
CA ASN A 25 14.88 -11.30 -15.20
C ASN A 25 15.40 -11.16 -13.75
N PHE A 26 14.55 -11.46 -12.77
CA PHE A 26 14.87 -11.35 -11.36
C PHE A 26 16.11 -12.14 -10.97
N ASP A 27 17.05 -11.46 -10.28
CA ASP A 27 18.25 -12.06 -9.71
C ASP A 27 18.23 -11.92 -8.17
N PRO A 28 18.09 -13.02 -7.41
CA PRO A 28 18.00 -12.98 -5.95
C PRO A 28 19.27 -12.48 -5.25
N LYS A 29 20.38 -12.34 -5.98
CA LYS A 29 21.67 -11.82 -5.45
C LYS A 29 21.74 -10.29 -5.50
N LYS A 30 20.84 -9.64 -6.23
CA LYS A 30 20.75 -8.18 -6.32
C LYS A 30 19.80 -7.63 -5.29
N GLN A 31 19.97 -6.36 -4.94
CA GLN A 31 19.01 -5.60 -4.14
C GLN A 31 18.19 -4.67 -5.03
N TYR A 32 16.89 -4.65 -4.79
CA TYR A 32 15.93 -3.89 -5.57
C TYR A 32 15.22 -2.85 -4.72
N PRO A 33 15.10 -1.61 -5.18
CA PRO A 33 14.23 -0.65 -4.56
C PRO A 33 12.77 -1.12 -4.62
N VAL A 34 11.98 -0.68 -3.66
CA VAL A 34 10.55 -1.03 -3.56
C VAL A 34 9.70 0.11 -4.08
N ILE A 35 8.68 -0.21 -4.84
CA ILE A 35 7.57 0.70 -5.15
C ILE A 35 6.27 0.11 -4.63
N GLU A 36 5.62 0.81 -3.72
CA GLU A 36 4.28 0.46 -3.27
C GLU A 36 3.24 1.15 -4.15
N TYR A 37 2.34 0.36 -4.75
CA TYR A 37 1.08 0.88 -5.25
C TYR A 37 0.08 0.92 -4.12
N ILE A 38 -0.44 2.11 -3.84
CA ILE A 38 -1.44 2.29 -2.78
C ILE A 38 -2.79 2.74 -3.34
N TYR A 39 -3.82 2.09 -2.88
CA TYR A 39 -5.17 2.60 -2.84
C TYR A 39 -5.79 2.09 -1.53
N ALA A 40 -5.93 2.98 -0.54
CA ALA A 40 -6.44 2.63 0.78
C ALA A 40 -7.84 3.18 1.04
N GLY A 41 -8.63 3.35 -0.02
CA GLY A 41 -10.01 3.80 0.10
C GLY A 41 -10.84 2.82 0.94
N PRO A 42 -11.53 3.31 2.00
CA PRO A 42 -12.21 2.43 2.96
C PRO A 42 -13.40 1.67 2.40
N HIS A 43 -13.89 2.03 1.21
CA HIS A 43 -15.07 1.40 0.58
C HIS A 43 -14.80 -0.01 0.04
N SER A 44 -13.53 -0.43 -0.09
CA SER A 44 -13.17 -1.73 -0.67
C SER A 44 -11.87 -2.29 -0.10
N SER A 45 -11.53 -3.50 -0.51
CA SER A 45 -10.19 -4.08 -0.45
C SER A 45 -9.59 -4.09 -1.85
N HIS A 46 -8.29 -3.92 -1.97
CA HIS A 46 -7.64 -3.56 -3.23
C HIS A 46 -6.61 -4.58 -3.72
N VAL A 47 -6.10 -5.43 -2.83
CA VAL A 47 -5.27 -6.58 -3.24
C VAL A 47 -6.11 -7.54 -4.10
N PRO A 48 -5.62 -7.97 -5.27
CA PRO A 48 -6.34 -8.88 -6.15
C PRO A 48 -6.78 -10.17 -5.45
N LYS A 49 -8.03 -10.59 -5.69
CA LYS A 49 -8.62 -11.82 -5.12
C LYS A 49 -8.72 -12.95 -6.14
N SER A 50 -8.36 -12.68 -7.40
CA SER A 50 -8.35 -13.67 -8.48
C SER A 50 -6.98 -13.68 -9.16
N PHE A 51 -6.60 -14.84 -9.68
CA PHE A 51 -5.42 -14.97 -10.52
C PHE A 51 -5.65 -14.31 -11.88
N SER A 52 -4.67 -13.53 -12.33
CA SER A 52 -4.62 -13.00 -13.69
C SER A 52 -3.20 -13.12 -14.23
N ALA A 53 -3.04 -13.71 -15.40
CA ALA A 53 -1.74 -13.80 -16.07
C ALA A 53 -1.22 -12.44 -16.55
N ALA A 54 -2.14 -11.52 -16.89
CA ALA A 54 -1.82 -10.15 -17.29
C ALA A 54 -1.96 -9.21 -16.10
N TYR A 55 -0.91 -9.18 -15.29
CA TYR A 55 -0.88 -8.29 -14.12
C TYR A 55 -0.55 -6.87 -14.51
N ARG A 56 -1.51 -6.23 -15.22
CA ARG A 56 -1.55 -4.79 -15.40
C ARG A 56 -0.15 -4.16 -15.54
N TRP A 57 -0.10 -2.88 -15.41
CA TRP A 57 1.09 -2.02 -15.40
C TRP A 57 2.08 -2.26 -14.23
N TYR A 58 1.71 -2.99 -13.15
CA TYR A 58 2.65 -3.37 -12.08
C TYR A 58 3.80 -4.25 -12.58
N ALA A 59 3.50 -5.17 -13.50
CA ALA A 59 4.53 -5.95 -14.14
C ALA A 59 5.50 -5.05 -14.94
N GLY A 60 4.96 -4.05 -15.67
CA GLY A 60 5.79 -3.09 -16.39
C GLY A 60 6.72 -2.30 -15.48
N LEU A 61 6.26 -1.88 -14.30
CA LEU A 61 7.13 -1.23 -13.32
C LEU A 61 8.19 -2.18 -12.77
N ALA A 62 7.84 -3.43 -12.51
CA ALA A 62 8.81 -4.43 -12.05
C ALA A 62 9.91 -4.65 -13.08
N GLU A 63 9.58 -4.66 -14.40
CA GLU A 63 10.57 -4.80 -15.48
C GLU A 63 11.59 -3.64 -15.54
N LEU A 64 11.27 -2.49 -14.94
CA LEU A 64 12.22 -1.38 -14.78
C LEU A 64 13.23 -1.61 -13.65
N GLY A 65 13.16 -2.74 -12.94
CA GLY A 65 14.10 -3.10 -11.89
C GLY A 65 13.63 -2.76 -10.47
N PHE A 66 12.32 -2.77 -10.24
CA PHE A 66 11.72 -2.57 -8.93
C PHE A 66 11.08 -3.86 -8.40
N ILE A 67 11.03 -4.00 -7.09
CA ILE A 67 10.03 -4.85 -6.44
C ILE A 67 8.78 -4.00 -6.25
N VAL A 68 7.68 -4.40 -6.89
CA VAL A 68 6.40 -3.70 -6.74
C VAL A 68 5.54 -4.44 -5.73
N VAL A 69 4.93 -3.71 -4.80
CA VAL A 69 4.06 -4.29 -3.78
C VAL A 69 2.69 -3.61 -3.77
N GLN A 70 1.67 -4.39 -3.41
CA GLN A 70 0.31 -3.90 -3.16
C GLN A 70 -0.22 -4.55 -1.88
N ILE A 71 -0.73 -3.77 -0.95
CA ILE A 71 -1.04 -4.23 0.41
C ILE A 71 -2.42 -3.70 0.82
N ASP A 72 -3.22 -4.50 1.53
CA ASP A 72 -4.43 -4.06 2.21
C ASP A 72 -4.15 -3.94 3.72
N GLY A 73 -3.81 -2.74 4.18
CA GLY A 73 -3.67 -2.43 5.60
C GLY A 73 -5.01 -2.23 6.30
N MET A 74 -5.00 -2.12 7.64
CA MET A 74 -6.20 -1.79 8.41
C MET A 74 -6.80 -0.47 7.93
N GLY A 75 -8.13 -0.39 7.94
CA GLY A 75 -8.92 0.70 7.39
C GLY A 75 -9.55 0.40 6.03
N THR A 76 -9.09 -0.64 5.31
CA THR A 76 -9.78 -1.14 4.12
C THR A 76 -10.95 -2.07 4.50
N SER A 77 -11.86 -2.32 3.54
CA SER A 77 -13.06 -3.14 3.75
C SER A 77 -12.83 -4.65 3.61
N ASN A 78 -13.93 -5.39 3.70
CA ASN A 78 -14.05 -6.84 3.46
C ASN A 78 -13.31 -7.71 4.48
N ARG A 79 -13.08 -7.15 5.67
CA ARG A 79 -12.56 -7.82 6.86
C ARG A 79 -13.49 -7.57 8.06
N SER A 80 -13.01 -7.74 9.28
CA SER A 80 -13.80 -7.44 10.48
C SER A 80 -14.10 -5.94 10.65
N LYS A 81 -15.14 -5.61 11.43
CA LYS A 81 -15.44 -4.22 11.77
C LYS A 81 -14.23 -3.52 12.42
N ALA A 82 -13.58 -4.17 13.36
CA ALA A 82 -12.40 -3.61 14.03
C ALA A 82 -11.24 -3.30 13.07
N PHE A 83 -11.07 -4.12 12.04
CA PHE A 83 -10.08 -3.88 10.97
C PHE A 83 -10.44 -2.64 10.15
N HIS A 84 -11.71 -2.46 9.83
CA HIS A 84 -12.21 -1.36 9.01
C HIS A 84 -12.27 -0.03 9.78
N ASP A 85 -12.75 -0.05 11.02
CA ASP A 85 -13.01 1.16 11.81
C ASP A 85 -11.77 2.03 12.08
N VAL A 86 -10.58 1.50 11.85
CA VAL A 86 -9.33 2.28 11.92
C VAL A 86 -9.36 3.50 11.00
N CYS A 87 -10.12 3.46 9.90
CA CYS A 87 -10.26 4.59 8.98
C CYS A 87 -11.20 5.70 9.49
N TRP A 88 -12.05 5.43 10.48
CA TRP A 88 -13.06 6.38 10.93
C TRP A 88 -12.41 7.64 11.50
N ARG A 89 -12.73 8.79 10.92
CA ARG A 89 -12.12 10.10 11.23
C ARG A 89 -10.59 10.11 11.14
N ASN A 90 -10.03 9.17 10.38
CA ASN A 90 -8.59 8.93 10.34
C ASN A 90 -8.11 8.48 8.94
N LEU A 91 -8.58 9.13 7.89
CA LEU A 91 -8.17 8.80 6.51
C LEU A 91 -6.67 8.98 6.27
N LYS A 92 -6.00 9.83 7.08
CA LYS A 92 -4.55 10.04 7.00
C LYS A 92 -3.72 8.80 7.37
N ASP A 93 -4.28 7.88 8.16
CA ASP A 93 -3.59 6.63 8.57
C ASP A 93 -3.28 5.73 7.37
N ALA A 94 -4.26 5.56 6.47
CA ALA A 94 -4.13 4.76 5.25
C ALA A 94 -3.52 3.37 5.45
N GLY A 95 -3.50 2.85 6.69
CA GLY A 95 -2.87 1.58 7.04
C GLY A 95 -1.34 1.63 7.06
N PHE A 96 -0.69 2.79 7.11
CA PHE A 96 0.78 2.91 7.05
C PHE A 96 1.52 2.10 8.11
N PRO A 97 1.11 2.06 9.39
CA PRO A 97 1.79 1.20 10.35
C PRO A 97 1.83 -0.27 9.92
N ASP A 98 0.74 -0.78 9.35
CA ASP A 98 0.66 -2.17 8.87
C ASP A 98 1.50 -2.38 7.62
N ARG A 99 1.47 -1.45 6.67
CA ARG A 99 2.20 -1.50 5.41
C ARG A 99 3.70 -1.48 5.61
N ILE A 100 4.18 -0.61 6.49
CA ILE A 100 5.60 -0.51 6.85
C ILE A 100 6.08 -1.81 7.52
N LEU A 101 5.31 -2.36 8.47
CA LEU A 101 5.61 -3.63 9.10
C LEU A 101 5.63 -4.77 8.09
N TRP A 102 4.67 -4.80 7.16
CA TRP A 102 4.59 -5.80 6.12
C TRP A 102 5.82 -5.77 5.18
N ILE A 103 6.22 -4.57 4.71
CA ILE A 103 7.40 -4.43 3.83
C ILE A 103 8.67 -4.84 4.57
N LYS A 104 8.83 -4.47 5.85
CA LYS A 104 9.95 -4.89 6.67
C LYS A 104 10.00 -6.41 6.86
N ALA A 105 8.88 -7.04 7.19
CA ALA A 105 8.79 -8.49 7.31
C ALA A 105 9.07 -9.21 5.98
N ALA A 106 8.64 -8.64 4.85
CA ALA A 106 8.98 -9.16 3.54
C ALA A 106 10.50 -9.07 3.28
N ALA A 107 11.15 -7.98 3.68
CA ALA A 107 12.61 -7.81 3.54
C ALA A 107 13.41 -8.75 4.44
N GLU A 108 12.92 -9.06 5.64
CA GLU A 108 13.53 -10.09 6.51
C GLU A 108 13.53 -11.46 5.83
N LYS A 109 12.44 -11.81 5.15
CA LYS A 109 12.32 -13.08 4.41
C LYS A 109 13.09 -13.05 3.08
N TYR A 110 13.12 -11.91 2.43
CA TYR A 110 13.66 -11.72 1.09
C TYR A 110 14.73 -10.62 1.07
N PRO A 111 16.02 -10.97 1.28
CA PRO A 111 17.12 -10.00 1.39
C PRO A 111 17.34 -9.11 0.17
N TYR A 112 16.74 -9.45 -0.97
CA TYR A 112 16.78 -8.63 -2.18
C TYR A 112 15.87 -7.38 -2.10
N ILE A 113 15.00 -7.28 -1.11
CA ILE A 113 14.13 -6.12 -0.88
C ILE A 113 14.89 -5.05 -0.10
N ASP A 114 15.14 -3.91 -0.74
CA ASP A 114 15.87 -2.79 -0.12
C ASP A 114 14.90 -1.79 0.52
N THR A 115 14.74 -1.89 1.82
CA THR A 115 13.87 -1.00 2.61
C THR A 115 14.44 0.41 2.81
N THR A 116 15.67 0.70 2.37
CA THR A 116 16.23 2.05 2.39
C THR A 116 15.78 2.88 1.19
N ARG A 117 15.23 2.24 0.15
CA ARG A 117 14.77 2.84 -1.09
C ARG A 117 13.33 2.46 -1.39
N VAL A 118 12.40 3.00 -0.61
CA VAL A 118 10.96 2.75 -0.76
C VAL A 118 10.27 3.97 -1.34
N GLY A 119 9.64 3.79 -2.49
CA GLY A 119 8.75 4.76 -3.12
C GLY A 119 7.29 4.30 -3.03
N ILE A 120 6.37 5.23 -3.24
CA ILE A 120 4.93 4.98 -3.20
C ILE A 120 4.21 5.78 -4.28
N PHE A 121 3.13 5.23 -4.83
CA PHE A 121 2.30 5.98 -5.77
C PHE A 121 0.85 5.50 -5.73
N GLY A 122 -0.06 6.40 -6.10
CA GLY A 122 -1.47 6.11 -6.19
C GLY A 122 -2.28 7.25 -6.80
N GLY A 123 -3.52 6.94 -7.16
CA GLY A 123 -4.47 7.90 -7.71
C GLY A 123 -5.69 8.07 -6.83
N SER A 124 -6.37 9.23 -6.87
CA SER A 124 -7.58 9.53 -6.10
C SER A 124 -7.30 9.39 -4.58
N ALA A 125 -8.03 8.55 -3.85
CA ALA A 125 -7.68 8.24 -2.45
C ALA A 125 -6.23 7.76 -2.32
N GLY A 126 -5.71 6.97 -3.28
CA GLY A 126 -4.31 6.58 -3.33
C GLY A 126 -3.35 7.74 -3.56
N GLY A 127 -3.78 8.79 -4.25
CA GLY A 127 -3.01 10.03 -4.38
C GLY A 127 -2.89 10.77 -3.05
N GLN A 128 -3.98 10.91 -2.30
CA GLN A 128 -3.96 11.42 -0.93
C GLN A 128 -3.01 10.59 -0.05
N ASN A 129 -3.13 9.25 -0.13
CA ASN A 129 -2.28 8.34 0.64
C ASN A 129 -0.80 8.51 0.27
N SER A 130 -0.45 8.56 -1.02
CA SER A 130 0.95 8.73 -1.47
C SER A 130 1.59 10.01 -0.94
N THR A 131 0.85 11.12 -0.95
CA THR A 131 1.29 12.38 -0.34
C THR A 131 1.44 12.24 1.18
N GLY A 132 0.45 11.59 1.83
CA GLY A 132 0.49 11.33 3.27
C GLY A 132 1.70 10.51 3.70
N ALA A 133 2.11 9.53 2.87
CA ALA A 133 3.29 8.72 3.13
C ALA A 133 4.56 9.57 3.32
N LEU A 134 4.81 10.54 2.42
CA LEU A 134 5.97 11.44 2.54
C LEU A 134 5.86 12.40 3.72
N LEU A 135 4.65 12.88 4.01
CA LEU A 135 4.45 13.88 5.07
C LEU A 135 4.53 13.27 6.47
N PHE A 136 4.05 12.04 6.64
CA PHE A 136 3.91 11.42 7.96
C PHE A 136 4.93 10.29 8.23
N HIS A 137 5.55 9.74 7.18
CA HIS A 137 6.52 8.65 7.27
C HIS A 137 7.75 8.87 6.37
N PRO A 138 8.39 10.07 6.41
CA PRO A 138 9.56 10.40 5.57
C PRO A 138 10.79 9.53 5.92
N GLU A 139 10.81 8.98 7.12
CA GLU A 139 11.83 8.04 7.56
C GLU A 139 11.80 6.73 6.76
N PHE A 140 10.66 6.35 6.21
CA PHE A 140 10.46 5.12 5.45
C PHE A 140 10.28 5.37 3.95
N TYR A 141 9.32 6.20 3.55
CA TYR A 141 9.05 6.53 2.15
C TYR A 141 9.94 7.68 1.68
N LYS A 142 10.67 7.46 0.57
CA LYS A 142 11.66 8.43 0.04
C LYS A 142 11.15 9.24 -1.13
N VAL A 143 10.21 8.70 -1.90
CA VAL A 143 9.57 9.38 -3.04
C VAL A 143 8.09 9.00 -3.11
N ALA A 144 7.26 9.92 -3.59
CA ALA A 144 5.87 9.64 -3.88
C ALA A 144 5.45 10.23 -5.22
N VAL A 145 4.56 9.51 -5.91
CA VAL A 145 3.81 10.04 -7.05
C VAL A 145 2.33 10.06 -6.69
N SER A 146 1.75 11.25 -6.64
CA SER A 146 0.36 11.49 -6.30
C SER A 146 -0.41 11.95 -7.55
N SER A 147 -1.43 11.20 -7.93
CA SER A 147 -2.31 11.57 -9.03
C SER A 147 -3.72 11.89 -8.51
N CYS A 148 -4.26 13.07 -8.84
CA CYS A 148 -5.62 13.52 -8.50
C CYS A 148 -6.05 13.22 -7.05
N GLY A 149 -5.15 13.45 -6.09
CA GLY A 149 -5.41 13.16 -4.68
C GLY A 149 -6.39 14.14 -4.03
N CYS A 150 -7.30 13.61 -3.20
CA CYS A 150 -8.25 14.40 -2.41
C CYS A 150 -7.57 14.87 -1.11
N HIS A 151 -6.68 15.84 -1.21
CA HIS A 151 -5.81 16.27 -0.10
C HIS A 151 -6.52 17.07 0.98
N ASP A 152 -7.63 17.73 0.65
CA ASP A 152 -8.46 18.45 1.61
C ASP A 152 -9.85 17.82 1.71
N ASN A 153 -10.08 17.09 2.80
CA ASN A 153 -11.34 16.40 3.03
C ASN A 153 -12.55 17.34 3.24
N ARG A 154 -12.35 18.66 3.32
CA ARG A 154 -13.42 19.66 3.34
C ARG A 154 -13.91 20.01 1.94
N MET A 155 -13.14 19.69 0.90
CA MET A 155 -13.35 20.16 -0.48
C MET A 155 -13.61 19.02 -1.48
N ASP A 156 -13.52 17.76 -1.09
CA ASP A 156 -13.82 16.62 -1.93
C ASP A 156 -15.34 16.34 -1.95
N LYS A 157 -15.73 15.24 -2.56
CA LYS A 157 -17.13 14.80 -2.60
C LYS A 157 -17.71 14.72 -1.20
N ILE A 158 -18.81 15.44 -0.96
CA ILE A 158 -19.42 15.55 0.37
C ILE A 158 -19.74 14.17 0.96
N TRP A 159 -20.34 13.27 0.17
CA TRP A 159 -20.69 11.92 0.63
C TRP A 159 -19.47 11.10 1.08
N TRP A 160 -18.30 11.27 0.45
CA TRP A 160 -17.06 10.60 0.84
C TRP A 160 -16.57 11.07 2.21
N ASN A 161 -16.57 12.38 2.39
CA ASN A 161 -16.09 12.98 3.62
C ASN A 161 -17.03 12.73 4.80
N GLU A 162 -18.34 12.86 4.58
CA GLU A 162 -19.33 12.54 5.61
C GLU A 162 -19.28 11.07 6.04
N GLN A 163 -19.14 10.17 5.08
CA GLN A 163 -19.09 8.73 5.34
C GLN A 163 -17.89 8.32 6.19
N TRP A 164 -16.72 8.93 5.97
CA TRP A 164 -15.49 8.49 6.62
C TRP A 164 -14.98 9.43 7.72
N MET A 165 -15.30 10.70 7.63
CA MET A 165 -14.85 11.71 8.59
C MET A 165 -15.97 12.18 9.54
N GLY A 166 -17.22 11.90 9.21
CA GLY A 166 -18.38 12.38 9.95
C GLY A 166 -18.71 13.85 9.66
N TYR A 167 -19.73 14.36 10.34
CA TYR A 167 -20.18 15.74 10.24
C TYR A 167 -19.29 16.67 11.10
#